data_df11a7d38a9b00dfb7f935e0044f46ed
#
_entry.id   df11a7d38a9b00dfb7f935e0044f46ed
#
_cell.length_a   1.000
_cell.length_b   1.000
_cell.length_c   1.000
_cell.angle_alpha   90.00
_cell.angle_beta   90.00
_cell.angle_gamma   90.00
#
_symmetry.space_group_name_H-M   'P 1'
#
loop_
_entity.id
_entity.type
_entity.pdbx_description
1 polymer ?
#
loop_
_entity_poly.entity_id
_entity_poly.type
_entity_poly.pdbx_seq_one_letter_code
_entity_poly.pdbx_strand_id
1 'polypeptide(L)'
;MTIQGSERQLSGRRIISALKEASVEYILSVPDLHTSKGLLAPIAKDPDLKLVRVCKEDECFGISAGLTYGSKRATILIQYTGMLYALNAIRAISCEHRMPTVMMVGLLAKEPDRLPRDSGRFGVRIVEPILDVLGIKHIYIDHDNDIENISPAIDLAYRTSSPVAFLIGRSPV
;
A
#
# COMPACT_ATOMS: atom_id res chain seq x y z
N MET A 1 -30.11 3.58 -20.01
CA MET A 1 -29.80 3.77 -18.57
C MET A 1 -28.43 3.15 -18.33
N THR A 2 -27.45 3.99 -18.09
CA THR A 2 -26.02 3.65 -18.19
C THR A 2 -25.50 3.11 -16.84
N ILE A 3 -25.39 1.80 -16.70
CA ILE A 3 -24.77 1.13 -15.52
C ILE A 3 -23.23 1.01 -15.68
N GLN A 4 -22.66 1.58 -16.74
CA GLN A 4 -21.23 1.42 -17.08
C GLN A 4 -20.25 2.38 -16.35
N GLY A 5 -20.73 3.26 -15.46
CA GLY A 5 -19.89 4.26 -14.80
C GLY A 5 -19.29 3.84 -13.44
N SER A 6 -19.90 2.88 -12.73
CA SER A 6 -19.49 2.55 -11.35
C SER A 6 -18.38 1.48 -11.27
N GLU A 7 -18.20 0.67 -12.29
CA GLU A 7 -17.20 -0.43 -12.31
C GLU A 7 -15.75 0.04 -12.53
N ARG A 8 -15.54 1.31 -12.89
CA ARG A 8 -14.20 1.85 -13.20
C ARG A 8 -13.63 2.77 -12.15
N GLN A 9 -14.22 2.85 -10.97
CA GLN A 9 -13.81 3.75 -9.92
C GLN A 9 -13.13 2.97 -8.78
N LEU A 10 -12.13 3.58 -8.14
CA LEU A 10 -11.49 3.07 -6.93
C LEU A 10 -11.79 4.04 -5.78
N SER A 11 -12.58 3.58 -4.81
CA SER A 11 -13.00 4.40 -3.68
C SER A 11 -11.95 4.43 -2.57
N GLY A 12 -11.33 5.60 -2.36
CA GLY A 12 -10.42 5.80 -1.23
C GLY A 12 -11.10 5.58 0.12
N ARG A 13 -12.38 5.96 0.25
CA ARG A 13 -13.15 5.74 1.48
C ARG A 13 -13.30 4.25 1.80
N ARG A 14 -13.56 3.40 0.80
CA ARG A 14 -13.67 1.96 1.01
C ARG A 14 -12.31 1.34 1.38
N ILE A 15 -11.22 1.81 0.78
CA ILE A 15 -9.86 1.39 1.17
C ILE A 15 -9.60 1.75 2.63
N ILE A 16 -9.91 2.97 3.05
CA ILE A 16 -9.75 3.42 4.45
C ILE A 16 -10.59 2.55 5.39
N SER A 17 -11.83 2.22 5.03
CA SER A 17 -12.67 1.32 5.81
C SER A 17 -12.04 -0.07 5.96
N ALA A 18 -11.49 -0.64 4.88
CA ALA A 18 -10.83 -1.95 4.91
C ALA A 18 -9.55 -1.94 5.78
N LEU A 19 -8.81 -0.83 5.82
CA LEU A 19 -7.67 -0.67 6.74
C LEU A 19 -8.12 -0.67 8.20
N LYS A 20 -9.20 0.06 8.52
CA LYS A 20 -9.76 0.12 9.87
C LYS A 20 -10.34 -1.23 10.29
N GLU A 21 -11.00 -1.95 9.39
CA GLU A 21 -11.49 -3.32 9.61
C GLU A 21 -10.34 -4.27 9.98
N ALA A 22 -9.17 -4.12 9.35
CA ALA A 22 -7.96 -4.85 9.69
C ALA A 22 -7.25 -4.31 10.95
N SER A 23 -7.90 -3.45 11.75
CA SER A 23 -7.34 -2.84 12.97
C SER A 23 -6.03 -2.06 12.75
N VAL A 24 -5.86 -1.47 11.57
CA VAL A 24 -4.75 -0.53 11.31
C VAL A 24 -5.01 0.76 12.06
N GLU A 25 -4.04 1.20 12.87
CA GLU A 25 -4.11 2.43 13.66
C GLU A 25 -3.20 3.54 13.11
N TYR A 26 -2.13 3.16 12.42
CA TYR A 26 -1.09 4.08 11.95
C TYR A 26 -0.92 4.02 10.44
N ILE A 27 -0.82 5.18 9.83
CA ILE A 27 -0.44 5.31 8.42
C ILE A 27 0.88 6.06 8.36
N LEU A 28 1.90 5.41 7.80
CA LEU A 28 3.25 5.95 7.64
C LEU A 28 3.43 6.37 6.19
N SER A 29 3.80 7.61 5.93
CA SER A 29 3.77 8.09 4.54
C SER A 29 4.79 9.16 4.24
N VAL A 30 5.33 9.09 3.02
CA VAL A 30 5.82 10.23 2.27
C VAL A 30 4.72 10.61 1.27
N PRO A 31 4.22 11.85 1.26
CA PRO A 31 3.14 12.26 0.37
C PRO A 31 3.48 12.04 -1.11
N ASP A 32 2.57 11.44 -1.86
CA ASP A 32 2.71 11.21 -3.30
C ASP A 32 1.54 11.79 -4.11
N LEU A 33 1.70 11.91 -5.41
CA LEU A 33 0.68 12.48 -6.31
C LEU A 33 -0.46 11.50 -6.63
N HIS A 34 -0.22 10.20 -6.51
CA HIS A 34 -1.16 9.17 -6.94
C HIS A 34 -2.25 8.90 -5.90
N THR A 35 -1.86 8.82 -4.64
CA THR A 35 -2.77 8.45 -3.54
C THR A 35 -3.19 9.63 -2.65
N SER A 36 -2.54 10.79 -2.77
CA SER A 36 -2.74 11.93 -1.87
C SER A 36 -4.19 12.40 -1.78
N LYS A 37 -4.87 12.57 -2.91
CA LYS A 37 -6.23 13.13 -2.92
C LYS A 37 -7.25 12.15 -2.31
N GLY A 38 -7.20 10.89 -2.73
CA GLY A 38 -8.21 9.90 -2.35
C GLY A 38 -7.91 9.13 -1.07
N LEU A 39 -6.65 9.11 -0.61
CA LEU A 39 -6.27 8.41 0.61
C LEU A 39 -5.64 9.35 1.65
N LEU A 40 -4.51 9.97 1.34
CA LEU A 40 -3.74 10.70 2.36
C LEU A 40 -4.50 11.88 2.95
N ALA A 41 -5.22 12.64 2.11
CA ALA A 41 -6.01 13.80 2.57
C ALA A 41 -7.22 13.41 3.44
N PRO A 42 -8.02 12.38 3.11
CA PRO A 42 -9.04 11.85 4.02
C PRO A 42 -8.44 11.26 5.31
N ILE A 43 -7.37 10.46 5.21
CA ILE A 43 -6.69 9.85 6.37
C ILE A 43 -6.20 10.92 7.36
N ALA A 44 -5.67 12.04 6.87
CA ALA A 44 -5.20 13.14 7.71
C ALA A 44 -6.31 13.80 8.54
N LYS A 45 -7.58 13.56 8.20
CA LYS A 45 -8.77 14.08 8.90
C LYS A 45 -9.53 13.00 9.67
N ASP A 46 -9.15 11.75 9.51
CA ASP A 46 -9.81 10.63 10.18
C ASP A 46 -9.37 10.55 11.65
N PRO A 47 -10.30 10.61 12.61
CA PRO A 47 -9.95 10.61 14.04
C PRO A 47 -9.42 9.28 14.54
N ASP A 48 -9.69 8.18 13.84
CA ASP A 48 -9.29 6.83 14.24
C ASP A 48 -7.92 6.43 13.68
N LEU A 49 -7.38 7.19 12.73
CA LEU A 49 -6.10 6.91 12.08
C LEU A 49 -5.04 7.95 12.45
N LYS A 50 -3.87 7.48 12.85
CA LYS A 50 -2.72 8.33 13.17
C LYS A 50 -1.78 8.42 11.97
N LEU A 51 -1.81 9.55 11.28
CA LEU A 51 -0.90 9.80 10.16
C LEU A 51 0.47 10.26 10.67
N VAL A 52 1.51 9.48 10.37
CA VAL A 52 2.91 9.80 10.63
C VAL A 52 3.57 10.11 9.29
N ARG A 53 3.97 11.36 9.09
CA ARG A 53 4.72 11.79 7.91
C ARG A 53 6.22 11.70 8.20
N VAL A 54 6.96 11.15 7.26
CA VAL A 54 8.41 11.00 7.33
C VAL A 54 9.07 11.73 6.16
N CYS A 55 10.39 11.90 6.23
CA CYS A 55 11.15 12.57 5.18
C CYS A 55 11.61 11.62 4.07
N LYS A 56 11.78 10.33 4.41
CA LYS A 56 12.24 9.30 3.47
C LYS A 56 11.44 8.01 3.66
N GLU A 57 11.20 7.31 2.57
CA GLU A 57 10.36 6.11 2.58
C GLU A 57 10.96 4.95 3.39
N ASP A 58 12.27 4.84 3.48
CA ASP A 58 12.95 3.82 4.28
C ASP A 58 12.70 3.98 5.80
N GLU A 59 12.47 5.20 6.28
CA GLU A 59 12.10 5.47 7.67
C GLU A 59 10.78 4.78 8.06
N CYS A 60 9.82 4.68 7.13
CA CYS A 60 8.55 4.01 7.36
C CYS A 60 8.73 2.58 7.85
N PHE A 61 9.71 1.85 7.32
CA PHE A 61 9.92 0.44 7.65
C PHE A 61 10.43 0.26 9.08
N GLY A 62 11.37 1.09 9.52
CA GLY A 62 11.85 1.10 10.90
C GLY A 62 10.74 1.45 11.91
N ILE A 63 9.93 2.49 11.59
CA ILE A 63 8.81 2.89 12.43
C ILE A 63 7.74 1.79 12.48
N SER A 64 7.42 1.16 11.33
CA SER A 64 6.46 0.04 11.27
C SER A 64 6.90 -1.13 12.15
N ALA A 65 8.19 -1.47 12.12
CA ALA A 65 8.74 -2.51 12.99
C ALA A 65 8.61 -2.14 14.47
N GLY A 66 8.95 -0.91 14.84
CA GLY A 66 8.78 -0.42 16.21
C GLY A 66 7.33 -0.47 16.70
N LEU A 67 6.38 -0.08 15.86
CA LEU A 67 4.95 -0.16 16.14
C LEU A 67 4.49 -1.61 16.33
N THR A 68 5.00 -2.53 15.51
CA THR A 68 4.69 -3.97 15.63
C THR A 68 5.16 -4.53 16.97
N TYR A 69 6.37 -4.18 17.43
CA TYR A 69 6.83 -4.54 18.78
C TYR A 69 5.96 -3.95 19.89
N GLY A 70 5.35 -2.78 19.65
CA GLY A 70 4.35 -2.17 20.51
C GLY A 70 2.93 -2.74 20.36
N SER A 71 2.76 -3.86 19.64
CA SER A 71 1.46 -4.48 19.35
C SER A 71 0.50 -3.55 18.61
N LYS A 72 1.05 -2.67 17.77
CA LYS A 72 0.29 -1.75 16.90
C LYS A 72 0.38 -2.15 15.45
N ARG A 73 -0.73 -1.97 14.72
CA ARG A 73 -0.77 -2.22 13.28
C ARG A 73 -0.59 -0.93 12.50
N ALA A 74 0.28 -0.97 11.51
CA ALA A 74 0.57 0.14 10.62
C ALA A 74 0.50 -0.27 9.17
N THR A 75 0.18 0.71 8.31
CA THR A 75 0.30 0.58 6.85
C THR A 75 1.21 1.69 6.34
N ILE A 76 2.14 1.32 5.47
CA ILE A 76 3.03 2.23 4.76
C ILE A 76 2.34 2.64 3.46
N LEU A 77 2.08 3.94 3.28
CA LEU A 77 1.46 4.51 2.08
C LEU A 77 2.50 5.34 1.33
N ILE A 78 3.00 4.80 0.23
CA ILE A 78 4.09 5.37 -0.57
C ILE A 78 3.88 5.16 -2.06
N GLN A 79 4.61 5.89 -2.89
CA GLN A 79 4.66 5.67 -4.32
C GLN A 79 5.66 4.55 -4.67
N TYR A 80 5.53 3.92 -5.84
CA TYR A 80 6.47 2.88 -6.28
C TYR A 80 7.94 3.35 -6.32
N THR A 81 8.18 4.62 -6.61
CA THR A 81 9.54 5.20 -6.58
C THR A 81 10.12 5.17 -5.17
N GLY A 82 9.29 5.44 -4.16
CA GLY A 82 9.67 5.34 -2.75
C GLY A 82 9.89 3.90 -2.30
N MET A 83 9.08 2.95 -2.81
CA MET A 83 9.32 1.52 -2.60
C MET A 83 10.69 1.12 -3.17
N LEU A 84 11.03 1.55 -4.38
CA LEU A 84 12.32 1.28 -5.01
C LEU A 84 13.48 1.92 -4.22
N TYR A 85 13.30 3.13 -3.71
CA TYR A 85 14.28 3.78 -2.86
C TYR A 85 14.52 3.01 -1.55
N ALA A 86 13.46 2.45 -0.96
CA ALA A 86 13.51 1.76 0.32
C ALA A 86 13.88 0.25 0.22
N LEU A 87 14.30 -0.25 -0.93
CA LEU A 87 14.52 -1.69 -1.17
C LEU A 87 15.43 -2.34 -0.12
N ASN A 88 16.47 -1.66 0.36
CA ASN A 88 17.35 -2.22 1.37
C ASN A 88 16.63 -2.35 2.74
N ALA A 89 15.80 -1.39 3.11
CA ALA A 89 14.98 -1.46 4.33
C ALA A 89 13.93 -2.58 4.22
N ILE A 90 13.29 -2.75 3.05
CA ILE A 90 12.35 -3.83 2.77
C ILE A 90 13.05 -5.19 2.93
N ARG A 91 14.21 -5.37 2.28
CA ARG A 91 15.00 -6.59 2.39
C ARG A 91 15.32 -6.92 3.86
N ALA A 92 15.91 -5.96 4.57
CA ALA A 92 16.36 -6.19 5.94
C ALA A 92 15.20 -6.40 6.92
N ILE A 93 14.26 -5.45 6.96
CA ILE A 93 13.21 -5.41 8.00
C ILE A 93 12.09 -6.40 7.66
N SER A 94 11.57 -6.33 6.44
CA SER A 94 10.38 -7.09 6.08
C SER A 94 10.70 -8.55 5.76
N CYS A 95 11.80 -8.82 5.04
CA CYS A 95 12.12 -10.16 4.57
C CYS A 95 13.03 -10.93 5.54
N GLU A 96 14.20 -10.38 5.90
CA GLU A 96 15.17 -11.07 6.75
C GLU A 96 14.73 -11.13 8.22
N HIS A 97 14.26 -10.02 8.78
CA HIS A 97 13.71 -9.98 10.14
C HIS A 97 12.25 -10.42 10.23
N ARG A 98 11.63 -10.79 9.11
CA ARG A 98 10.25 -11.30 9.05
C ARG A 98 9.23 -10.43 9.77
N MET A 99 9.30 -9.12 9.54
CA MET A 99 8.33 -8.20 10.15
C MET A 99 7.05 -8.16 9.30
N PRO A 100 5.85 -8.15 9.93
CA PRO A 100 4.58 -7.98 9.24
C PRO A 100 4.46 -6.54 8.70
N THR A 101 5.00 -6.31 7.52
CA THR A 101 5.00 -5.02 6.87
C THR A 101 3.88 -4.95 5.84
N VAL A 102 2.98 -3.99 6.00
CA VAL A 102 1.88 -3.73 5.06
C VAL A 102 2.22 -2.49 4.25
N MET A 103 2.30 -2.64 2.93
CA MET A 103 2.60 -1.55 2.00
C MET A 103 1.41 -1.29 1.07
N MET A 104 1.00 -0.03 0.93
CA MET A 104 0.16 0.46 -0.16
C MET A 104 1.04 1.28 -1.10
N VAL A 105 1.24 0.77 -2.31
CA VAL A 105 2.20 1.29 -3.28
C VAL A 105 1.46 1.90 -4.46
N GLY A 106 1.44 3.23 -4.55
CA GLY A 106 0.83 3.95 -5.65
C GLY A 106 1.61 3.81 -6.95
N LEU A 107 0.97 3.31 -8.01
CA LEU A 107 1.57 3.12 -9.33
C LEU A 107 1.37 4.36 -10.21
N LEU A 108 2.02 5.47 -9.86
CA LEU A 108 1.90 6.73 -10.59
C LEU A 108 2.18 6.56 -12.09
N ALA A 109 1.28 7.10 -12.91
CA ALA A 109 1.32 7.08 -14.37
C ALA A 109 1.23 5.67 -15.01
N LYS A 110 0.78 4.65 -14.27
CA LYS A 110 0.35 3.39 -14.86
C LYS A 110 -0.82 3.65 -15.82
N GLU A 111 -0.78 3.06 -16.98
CA GLU A 111 -1.85 3.19 -17.97
C GLU A 111 -3.12 2.46 -17.49
N PRO A 112 -4.32 3.06 -17.65
CA PRO A 112 -5.57 2.50 -17.11
C PRO A 112 -5.89 1.08 -17.58
N ASP A 113 -5.57 0.79 -18.85
CA ASP A 113 -5.97 -0.46 -19.51
C ASP A 113 -4.83 -1.50 -19.60
N ARG A 114 -3.77 -1.34 -18.80
CA ARG A 114 -2.63 -2.26 -18.74
C ARG A 114 -2.42 -2.80 -17.34
N LEU A 115 -1.98 -4.05 -17.26
CA LEU A 115 -1.44 -4.59 -16.00
C LEU A 115 -0.10 -3.92 -15.68
N PRO A 116 0.30 -3.87 -14.39
CA PRO A 116 1.60 -3.26 -14.02
C PRO A 116 2.78 -3.84 -14.81
N ARG A 117 2.82 -5.15 -15.03
CA ARG A 117 3.89 -5.84 -15.80
C ARG A 117 3.96 -5.42 -17.28
N ASP A 118 2.83 -5.01 -17.84
CA ASP A 118 2.71 -4.63 -19.25
C ASP A 118 2.80 -3.11 -19.46
N SER A 119 3.07 -2.36 -18.40
CA SER A 119 3.18 -0.91 -18.43
C SER A 119 4.34 -0.46 -19.33
N GLY A 120 4.10 0.56 -20.15
CA GLY A 120 5.16 1.25 -20.87
C GLY A 120 6.10 2.03 -19.95
N ARG A 121 5.68 2.29 -18.72
CA ARG A 121 6.51 2.95 -17.69
C ARG A 121 7.45 1.94 -17.05
N PHE A 122 8.73 2.07 -17.31
CA PHE A 122 9.76 1.14 -16.80
C PHE A 122 9.64 0.94 -15.29
N GLY A 123 9.55 2.03 -14.51
CA GLY A 123 9.48 1.96 -13.05
C GLY A 123 8.25 1.19 -12.53
N VAL A 124 7.08 1.32 -13.20
CA VAL A 124 5.87 0.55 -12.86
C VAL A 124 6.06 -0.93 -13.20
N ARG A 125 6.61 -1.20 -14.40
CA ARG A 125 6.77 -2.57 -14.93
C ARG A 125 7.67 -3.46 -14.07
N ILE A 126 8.65 -2.89 -13.36
CA ILE A 126 9.59 -3.65 -12.52
C ILE A 126 9.10 -3.89 -11.09
N VAL A 127 7.97 -3.28 -10.66
CA VAL A 127 7.49 -3.38 -9.26
C VAL A 127 7.18 -4.83 -8.90
N GLU A 128 6.30 -5.50 -9.65
CA GLU A 128 5.93 -6.90 -9.37
C GLU A 128 7.14 -7.85 -9.46
N PRO A 129 7.98 -7.80 -10.50
CA PRO A 129 9.20 -8.62 -10.55
C PRO A 129 10.12 -8.46 -9.33
N ILE A 130 10.26 -7.26 -8.80
CA ILE A 130 11.07 -7.01 -7.59
C ILE A 130 10.39 -7.64 -6.37
N LEU A 131 9.08 -7.49 -6.21
CA LEU A 131 8.35 -8.11 -5.10
C LEU A 131 8.40 -9.64 -5.18
N ASP A 132 8.34 -10.21 -6.40
CA ASP A 132 8.50 -11.66 -6.63
C ASP A 132 9.88 -12.15 -6.18
N VAL A 133 10.95 -11.46 -6.57
CA VAL A 133 12.34 -11.81 -6.16
C VAL A 133 12.51 -11.73 -4.64
N LEU A 134 11.85 -10.77 -3.99
CA LEU A 134 11.86 -10.63 -2.53
C LEU A 134 10.94 -11.64 -1.82
N GLY A 135 10.13 -12.42 -2.55
CA GLY A 135 9.15 -13.34 -1.99
C GLY A 135 7.98 -12.62 -1.29
N ILE A 136 7.70 -11.38 -1.67
CA ILE A 136 6.64 -10.58 -1.06
C ILE A 136 5.33 -10.79 -1.80
N LYS A 137 4.30 -11.27 -1.08
CA LYS A 137 2.96 -11.37 -1.62
C LYS A 137 2.47 -9.97 -2.01
N HIS A 138 1.99 -9.83 -3.24
CA HIS A 138 1.40 -8.57 -3.69
C HIS A 138 0.02 -8.79 -4.32
N ILE A 139 -0.83 -7.78 -4.20
CA ILE A 139 -2.22 -7.78 -4.64
C ILE A 139 -2.45 -6.49 -5.41
N TYR A 140 -2.91 -6.63 -6.65
CA TYR A 140 -3.25 -5.49 -7.49
C TYR A 140 -4.63 -4.97 -7.14
N ILE A 141 -4.74 -3.66 -6.90
CA ILE A 141 -5.98 -2.96 -6.53
C ILE A 141 -6.24 -1.89 -7.58
N ASP A 142 -7.16 -2.14 -8.49
CA ASP A 142 -7.51 -1.21 -9.57
C ASP A 142 -8.98 -0.80 -9.54
N HIS A 143 -9.84 -1.61 -8.91
CA HIS A 143 -11.28 -1.41 -8.82
C HIS A 143 -11.81 -1.67 -7.42
N ASP A 144 -13.02 -1.22 -7.17
CA ASP A 144 -13.70 -1.38 -5.88
C ASP A 144 -13.87 -2.83 -5.44
N ASN A 145 -13.99 -3.77 -6.37
CA ASN A 145 -14.10 -5.21 -6.06
C ASN A 145 -12.79 -5.79 -5.51
N ASP A 146 -11.64 -5.18 -5.84
CA ASP A 146 -10.34 -5.67 -5.35
C ASP A 146 -10.13 -5.35 -3.87
N ILE A 147 -10.88 -4.38 -3.32
CA ILE A 147 -10.73 -3.87 -1.95
C ILE A 147 -11.04 -4.94 -0.91
N GLU A 148 -11.92 -5.89 -1.21
CA GLU A 148 -12.27 -7.00 -0.32
C GLU A 148 -11.06 -7.86 0.09
N ASN A 149 -9.99 -7.84 -0.72
CA ASN A 149 -8.75 -8.56 -0.44
C ASN A 149 -7.86 -7.88 0.60
N ILE A 150 -8.10 -6.61 0.94
CA ILE A 150 -7.18 -5.81 1.77
C ILE A 150 -7.19 -6.32 3.21
N SER A 151 -8.34 -6.31 3.88
CA SER A 151 -8.43 -6.67 5.30
C SER A 151 -7.94 -8.11 5.57
N PRO A 152 -8.37 -9.16 4.83
CA PRO A 152 -7.89 -10.52 5.06
C PRO A 152 -6.39 -10.68 4.82
N ALA A 153 -5.81 -9.96 3.84
CA ALA A 153 -4.39 -10.06 3.56
C ALA A 153 -3.53 -9.38 4.63
N ILE A 154 -4.00 -8.27 5.20
CA ILE A 154 -3.36 -7.62 6.36
C ILE A 154 -3.37 -8.56 7.57
N ASP A 155 -4.52 -9.16 7.88
CA ASP A 155 -4.63 -10.10 8.99
C ASP A 155 -3.70 -11.31 8.81
N LEU A 156 -3.59 -11.82 7.59
CA LEU A 156 -2.67 -12.91 7.27
C LEU A 156 -1.21 -12.47 7.50
N ALA A 157 -0.83 -11.28 7.02
CA ALA A 157 0.52 -10.74 7.16
C ALA A 157 0.95 -10.67 8.64
N TYR A 158 0.08 -10.14 9.50
CA TYR A 158 0.35 -10.07 10.95
C TYR A 158 0.38 -11.45 11.63
N ARG A 159 -0.49 -12.38 11.23
CA ARG A 159 -0.49 -13.75 11.79
C ARG A 159 0.73 -14.56 11.39
N THR A 160 1.26 -14.33 10.20
CA THR A 160 2.39 -15.12 9.64
C THR A 160 3.73 -14.40 9.71
N SER A 161 3.76 -13.20 10.30
CA SER A 161 4.96 -12.35 10.34
C SER A 161 5.60 -12.20 8.96
N SER A 162 4.80 -11.84 7.97
CA SER A 162 5.24 -11.69 6.57
C SER A 162 4.78 -10.37 5.95
N PRO A 163 5.56 -9.80 5.03
CA PRO A 163 5.16 -8.59 4.32
C PRO A 163 4.05 -8.87 3.29
N VAL A 164 3.25 -7.82 3.01
CA VAL A 164 2.29 -7.77 1.92
C VAL A 164 2.31 -6.40 1.25
N ALA A 165 2.18 -6.36 -0.08
CA ALA A 165 2.07 -5.13 -0.85
C ALA A 165 0.74 -5.06 -1.61
N PHE A 166 0.02 -3.95 -1.49
CA PHE A 166 -1.14 -3.61 -2.31
C PHE A 166 -0.70 -2.60 -3.38
N LEU A 167 -0.78 -2.99 -4.63
CA LEU A 167 -0.37 -2.17 -5.78
C LEU A 167 -1.58 -1.35 -6.25
N ILE A 168 -1.60 -0.08 -5.91
CA ILE A 168 -2.72 0.83 -6.23
C ILE A 168 -2.55 1.32 -7.67
N GLY A 169 -3.28 0.69 -8.58
CA GLY A 169 -3.14 0.91 -10.03
C GLY A 169 -3.85 2.16 -10.54
N ARG A 170 -4.89 2.59 -9.86
CA ARG A 170 -5.73 3.74 -10.21
C ARG A 170 -5.75 4.75 -9.06
N SER A 171 -5.73 6.04 -9.35
CA SER A 171 -5.85 7.07 -8.31
C SER A 171 -7.19 6.94 -7.59
N PRO A 172 -7.21 6.71 -6.27
CA PRO A 172 -8.45 6.65 -5.51
C PRO A 172 -9.17 8.00 -5.45
N VAL A 173 -10.50 7.97 -5.38
CA VAL A 173 -11.38 9.15 -5.30
C VAL A 173 -12.31 9.09 -4.11
#